data_45b29ae4d5ab8b2dc964854031d172f3
#
_entry.id   45b29ae4d5ab8b2dc964854031d172f3
#
_cell.length_a   1.000
_cell.length_b   1.000
_cell.length_c   1.000
_cell.angle_alpha   90.00
_cell.angle_beta   90.00
_cell.angle_gamma   90.00
#
_symmetry.space_group_name_H-M   'P 1'
#
loop_
_entity.id
_entity.type
_entity.pdbx_description
1 polymer ?
#
loop_
_entity_poly.entity_id
_entity_poly.type
_entity_poly.pdbx_seq_one_letter_code
_entity_poly.pdbx_strand_id
1 'polypeptide(L)'
;MGLLLWSIFSQAHAAWTVNMTPGATEVSHEIFDLHMTIFWICVVIGIIVFGAMFWSMIMHRRSTGQVAAKFHESTTVEILWTIVPLLILVVMAIPATATLIKMYDTSESDVDIQITGYQWKWHYKYLGQDVEFFSNLSTPAEQMHNQAPKGENYLLEVDQPLVLPVGAKVRFLVTSADVIHSWWVPALAVKRDAIPGFFNEAWTRIDKPGLYRGQCSELCGKDHGFMPVVVDVRTKADYDSWLADRKAESAKLKELTSKEWTLDELKERGDKVYHTTCVACHQAEGQGLPPMFPSLKGSKIATGPKEDHLHRVFFGKPGTAMAAFGKQLSEVDIAAVVTYERNAWGNNKGDMVTPKEVLALKQAEGSK
;
A
#
# COMPACT_ATOMS: atom_id res chain seq x y z
N MET A 1 -5.76 53.74 -13.56
CA MET A 1 -5.05 53.34 -12.33
C MET A 1 -5.56 51.94 -11.93
N GLY A 2 -4.97 50.93 -12.48
CA GLY A 2 -5.34 49.50 -12.26
C GLY A 2 -4.34 48.85 -11.33
N LEU A 3 -4.75 48.51 -10.14
CA LEU A 3 -3.97 47.72 -9.18
C LEU A 3 -3.99 46.26 -9.62
N LEU A 4 -2.85 45.79 -10.14
CA LEU A 4 -2.56 44.34 -10.31
C LEU A 4 -2.33 43.77 -8.90
N LEU A 5 -3.31 43.05 -8.40
CA LEU A 5 -3.15 42.12 -7.28
C LEU A 5 -2.29 40.94 -7.73
N TRP A 6 -1.01 40.97 -7.48
CA TRP A 6 -0.15 39.80 -7.50
C TRP A 6 -0.49 38.98 -6.24
N SER A 7 -1.34 37.96 -6.40
CA SER A 7 -1.49 36.90 -5.42
C SER A 7 -0.16 36.11 -5.36
N ILE A 8 0.52 36.23 -4.22
CA ILE A 8 1.68 35.44 -3.86
C ILE A 8 1.15 33.98 -3.65
N PHE A 9 1.15 33.21 -4.70
CA PHE A 9 1.00 31.75 -4.56
C PHE A 9 2.25 31.22 -3.88
N SER A 10 2.11 30.81 -2.64
CA SER A 10 3.07 29.96 -1.93
C SER A 10 3.33 28.76 -2.80
N GLN A 11 4.49 28.68 -3.46
CA GLN A 11 4.85 27.52 -4.29
C GLN A 11 5.13 26.36 -3.34
N ALA A 12 4.19 25.42 -3.30
CA ALA A 12 4.54 24.08 -2.86
C ALA A 12 5.54 23.53 -3.89
N HIS A 13 6.81 23.39 -3.48
CA HIS A 13 7.85 22.82 -4.32
C HIS A 13 7.68 21.27 -4.42
N ALA A 14 6.59 20.82 -5.01
CA ALA A 14 6.59 19.50 -5.64
C ALA A 14 7.28 19.67 -7.00
N ALA A 15 8.32 18.92 -7.28
CA ALA A 15 8.92 18.88 -8.60
C ALA A 15 7.87 18.35 -9.59
N TRP A 16 7.19 19.25 -10.29
CA TRP A 16 6.19 18.90 -11.28
C TRP A 16 6.89 18.29 -12.48
N THR A 17 6.81 16.97 -12.62
CA THR A 17 7.17 16.30 -13.87
C THR A 17 5.90 16.15 -14.70
N VAL A 18 5.89 16.76 -15.88
CA VAL A 18 4.72 16.81 -16.80
C VAL A 18 4.58 15.49 -17.57
N ASN A 19 5.46 14.53 -17.38
CA ASN A 19 5.49 13.26 -18.11
C ASN A 19 5.53 12.07 -17.15
N MET A 20 5.31 10.86 -17.69
CA MET A 20 5.53 9.61 -16.99
C MET A 20 6.98 9.54 -16.48
N THR A 21 7.18 9.02 -15.26
CA THR A 21 8.54 8.79 -14.73
C THR A 21 9.20 7.64 -15.51
N PRO A 22 10.50 7.75 -15.86
CA PRO A 22 11.20 6.67 -16.58
C PRO A 22 11.31 5.36 -15.79
N GLY A 23 11.13 5.43 -14.47
CA GLY A 23 11.14 4.25 -13.61
C GLY A 23 12.54 3.72 -13.28
N ALA A 24 12.60 2.50 -12.70
CA ALA A 24 13.81 1.90 -12.17
C ALA A 24 13.97 0.41 -12.56
N THR A 25 13.20 -0.06 -13.53
CA THR A 25 13.19 -1.44 -14.01
C THR A 25 13.23 -1.48 -15.53
N GLU A 26 13.72 -2.58 -16.11
CA GLU A 26 13.69 -2.78 -17.57
C GLU A 26 12.27 -2.61 -18.13
N VAL A 27 11.27 -3.22 -17.47
CA VAL A 27 9.86 -3.11 -17.88
C VAL A 27 9.36 -1.66 -17.79
N SER A 28 9.76 -0.90 -16.77
CA SER A 28 9.36 0.52 -16.67
C SER A 28 9.95 1.37 -17.79
N HIS A 29 11.17 1.09 -18.24
CA HIS A 29 11.79 1.77 -19.37
C HIS A 29 11.09 1.41 -20.69
N GLU A 30 10.76 0.15 -20.92
CA GLU A 30 9.99 -0.27 -22.11
C GLU A 30 8.61 0.41 -22.16
N ILE A 31 7.90 0.49 -21.02
CA ILE A 31 6.62 1.19 -20.94
C ILE A 31 6.79 2.69 -21.23
N PHE A 32 7.84 3.30 -20.71
CA PHE A 32 8.14 4.71 -20.97
C PHE A 32 8.41 4.96 -22.46
N ASP A 33 9.23 4.12 -23.10
CA ASP A 33 9.54 4.25 -24.53
C ASP A 33 8.31 4.03 -25.42
N LEU A 34 7.46 3.07 -25.05
CA LEU A 34 6.18 2.85 -25.73
C LEU A 34 5.26 4.07 -25.57
N HIS A 35 5.15 4.60 -24.35
CA HIS A 35 4.37 5.82 -24.08
C HIS A 35 4.87 7.00 -24.92
N MET A 36 6.19 7.22 -24.97
CA MET A 36 6.77 8.33 -25.75
C MET A 36 6.55 8.15 -27.25
N THR A 37 6.64 6.93 -27.74
CA THR A 37 6.33 6.62 -29.15
C THR A 37 4.88 6.97 -29.49
N ILE A 38 3.94 6.52 -28.67
CA ILE A 38 2.51 6.83 -28.83
C ILE A 38 2.27 8.34 -28.74
N PHE A 39 2.89 8.99 -27.75
CA PHE A 39 2.78 10.43 -27.57
C PHE A 39 3.18 11.22 -28.81
N TRP A 40 4.33 10.91 -29.43
CA TRP A 40 4.79 11.60 -30.64
C TRP A 40 3.91 11.31 -31.85
N ILE A 41 3.38 10.10 -31.98
CA ILE A 41 2.37 9.80 -33.02
C ILE A 41 1.14 10.70 -32.84
N CYS A 42 0.62 10.82 -31.61
CA CYS A 42 -0.51 11.69 -31.30
C CYS A 42 -0.20 13.17 -31.56
N VAL A 43 1.01 13.64 -31.27
CA VAL A 43 1.45 15.02 -31.56
C VAL A 43 1.43 15.29 -33.06
N VAL A 44 1.97 14.38 -33.89
CA VAL A 44 1.95 14.51 -35.35
C VAL A 44 0.53 14.56 -35.88
N ILE A 45 -0.34 13.63 -35.45
CA ILE A 45 -1.76 13.62 -35.83
C ILE A 45 -2.43 14.95 -35.40
N GLY A 46 -2.17 15.41 -34.18
CA GLY A 46 -2.70 16.68 -33.66
C GLY A 46 -2.28 17.86 -34.52
N ILE A 47 -1.01 17.98 -34.90
CA ILE A 47 -0.50 19.04 -35.76
C ILE A 47 -1.21 19.02 -37.11
N ILE A 48 -1.39 17.84 -37.74
CA ILE A 48 -2.05 17.71 -39.05
C ILE A 48 -3.53 18.12 -38.94
N VAL A 49 -4.27 17.55 -37.99
CA VAL A 49 -5.71 17.77 -37.84
C VAL A 49 -6.02 19.21 -37.44
N PHE A 50 -5.41 19.70 -36.36
CA PHE A 50 -5.61 21.07 -35.90
C PHE A 50 -5.06 22.09 -36.89
N GLY A 51 -3.94 21.79 -37.56
CA GLY A 51 -3.38 22.62 -38.59
C GLY A 51 -4.37 22.81 -39.75
N ALA A 52 -4.94 21.71 -40.25
CA ALA A 52 -5.98 21.75 -41.28
C ALA A 52 -7.23 22.52 -40.83
N MET A 53 -7.67 22.30 -39.60
CA MET A 53 -8.82 22.97 -39.00
C MET A 53 -8.60 24.48 -38.87
N PHE A 54 -7.47 24.91 -38.29
CA PHE A 54 -7.12 26.35 -38.17
C PHE A 54 -6.92 27.01 -39.55
N TRP A 55 -6.24 26.30 -40.46
CA TRP A 55 -6.12 26.76 -41.83
C TRP A 55 -7.50 27.02 -42.46
N SER A 56 -8.43 26.06 -42.32
CA SER A 56 -9.79 26.19 -42.85
C SER A 56 -10.54 27.37 -42.23
N MET A 57 -10.45 27.55 -40.89
CA MET A 57 -11.09 28.68 -40.19
C MET A 57 -10.55 30.05 -40.62
N ILE A 58 -9.27 30.16 -40.91
CA ILE A 58 -8.64 31.43 -41.33
C ILE A 58 -8.91 31.72 -42.79
N MET A 59 -8.71 30.74 -43.69
CA MET A 59 -8.75 30.95 -45.13
C MET A 59 -10.16 30.98 -45.67
N HIS A 60 -11.10 30.22 -45.07
CA HIS A 60 -12.49 30.13 -45.55
C HIS A 60 -13.49 30.93 -44.69
N ARG A 61 -13.00 31.89 -43.88
CA ARG A 61 -13.89 32.77 -43.11
C ARG A 61 -14.75 33.63 -44.00
N ARG A 62 -15.98 33.94 -43.61
CA ARG A 62 -16.95 34.72 -44.39
C ARG A 62 -16.41 36.05 -44.91
N SER A 63 -15.52 36.73 -44.17
CA SER A 63 -14.90 38.00 -44.52
C SER A 63 -13.94 37.91 -45.71
N THR A 64 -13.50 36.75 -46.12
CA THR A 64 -12.64 36.53 -47.34
C THR A 64 -13.42 36.47 -48.62
N GLY A 65 -14.76 36.43 -48.59
CA GLY A 65 -15.61 36.34 -49.79
C GLY A 65 -15.54 34.98 -50.52
N GLN A 66 -14.96 33.98 -49.92
CA GLN A 66 -14.85 32.64 -50.49
C GLN A 66 -16.22 32.01 -50.68
N VAL A 67 -16.45 31.42 -51.88
CA VAL A 67 -17.65 30.66 -52.17
C VAL A 67 -17.42 29.19 -51.79
N ALA A 68 -18.38 28.60 -51.07
CA ALA A 68 -18.30 27.21 -50.68
C ALA A 68 -18.22 26.26 -51.89
N ALA A 69 -17.32 25.29 -51.81
CA ALA A 69 -17.22 24.23 -52.81
C ALA A 69 -18.48 23.35 -52.79
N LYS A 70 -18.86 22.78 -53.91
CA LYS A 70 -20.11 21.99 -54.11
C LYS A 70 -19.87 20.47 -54.01
N PHE A 71 -18.75 20.02 -53.47
CA PHE A 71 -18.54 18.58 -53.23
C PHE A 71 -19.21 18.15 -51.93
N HIS A 72 -19.72 16.93 -51.89
CA HIS A 72 -20.41 16.37 -50.72
C HIS A 72 -19.69 15.16 -50.13
N GLU A 73 -18.84 14.50 -50.92
CA GLU A 73 -18.11 13.28 -50.52
C GLU A 73 -16.79 13.16 -51.28
N SER A 74 -15.89 12.35 -50.78
CA SER A 74 -14.65 11.96 -51.44
C SER A 74 -14.21 10.57 -50.95
N THR A 75 -14.58 9.53 -51.67
CA THR A 75 -14.26 8.15 -51.36
C THR A 75 -12.75 7.93 -51.08
N THR A 76 -11.88 8.61 -51.84
CA THR A 76 -10.43 8.52 -51.63
C THR A 76 -10.02 9.04 -50.25
N VAL A 77 -10.54 10.20 -49.83
CA VAL A 77 -10.24 10.77 -48.49
C VAL A 77 -10.83 9.90 -47.39
N GLU A 78 -12.02 9.35 -47.58
CA GLU A 78 -12.68 8.45 -46.62
C GLU A 78 -11.89 7.17 -46.43
N ILE A 79 -11.40 6.56 -47.50
CA ILE A 79 -10.50 5.39 -47.39
C ILE A 79 -9.21 5.76 -46.69
N LEU A 80 -8.59 6.90 -46.98
CA LEU A 80 -7.34 7.31 -46.36
C LEU A 80 -7.50 7.53 -44.84
N TRP A 81 -8.54 8.27 -44.40
CA TRP A 81 -8.73 8.51 -42.97
C TRP A 81 -9.21 7.29 -42.16
N THR A 82 -9.65 6.22 -42.86
CA THR A 82 -9.97 4.93 -42.25
C THR A 82 -8.75 4.02 -42.17
N ILE A 83 -8.03 3.87 -43.29
CA ILE A 83 -6.93 2.91 -43.41
C ILE A 83 -5.69 3.39 -42.65
N VAL A 84 -5.34 4.69 -42.72
CA VAL A 84 -4.14 5.21 -42.05
C VAL A 84 -4.20 5.05 -40.51
N PRO A 85 -5.27 5.45 -39.78
CA PRO A 85 -5.41 5.17 -38.37
C PRO A 85 -5.40 3.68 -38.02
N LEU A 86 -6.06 2.83 -38.83
CA LEU A 86 -6.04 1.39 -38.65
C LEU A 86 -4.62 0.83 -38.69
N LEU A 87 -3.82 1.23 -39.66
CA LEU A 87 -2.41 0.80 -39.76
C LEU A 87 -1.59 1.28 -38.59
N ILE A 88 -1.78 2.51 -38.10
CA ILE A 88 -1.12 3.04 -36.91
C ILE A 88 -1.46 2.16 -35.70
N LEU A 89 -2.74 1.83 -35.48
CA LEU A 89 -3.16 0.99 -34.38
C LEU A 89 -2.54 -0.42 -34.45
N VAL A 90 -2.51 -1.04 -35.61
CA VAL A 90 -1.88 -2.36 -35.81
C VAL A 90 -0.38 -2.32 -35.48
N VAL A 91 0.34 -1.31 -35.97
CA VAL A 91 1.77 -1.13 -35.72
C VAL A 91 2.05 -0.92 -34.21
N MET A 92 1.19 -0.16 -33.53
CA MET A 92 1.32 0.07 -32.08
C MET A 92 0.95 -1.15 -31.23
N ALA A 93 0.02 -1.98 -31.68
CA ALA A 93 -0.42 -3.17 -30.96
C ALA A 93 0.71 -4.21 -30.80
N ILE A 94 1.63 -4.31 -31.75
CA ILE A 94 2.71 -5.30 -31.72
C ILE A 94 3.64 -5.10 -30.50
N PRO A 95 4.32 -3.94 -30.32
CA PRO A 95 5.20 -3.73 -29.16
C PRO A 95 4.40 -3.71 -27.85
N ALA A 96 3.19 -3.15 -27.83
CA ALA A 96 2.34 -3.14 -26.65
C ALA A 96 2.01 -4.56 -26.15
N THR A 97 1.68 -5.47 -27.06
CA THR A 97 1.40 -6.87 -26.75
C THR A 97 2.67 -7.60 -26.26
N ALA A 98 3.83 -7.36 -26.89
CA ALA A 98 5.08 -7.94 -26.47
C ALA A 98 5.45 -7.55 -25.02
N THR A 99 5.38 -6.25 -24.69
CA THR A 99 5.60 -5.76 -23.32
C THR A 99 4.59 -6.34 -22.35
N LEU A 100 3.31 -6.43 -22.73
CA LEU A 100 2.28 -7.03 -21.87
C LEU A 100 2.57 -8.50 -21.56
N ILE A 101 2.94 -9.31 -22.56
CA ILE A 101 3.32 -10.72 -22.35
C ILE A 101 4.49 -10.82 -21.38
N LYS A 102 5.52 -9.98 -21.53
CA LYS A 102 6.67 -9.92 -20.62
C LYS A 102 6.25 -9.57 -19.17
N MET A 103 5.33 -8.64 -19.00
CA MET A 103 4.82 -8.26 -17.66
C MET A 103 4.08 -9.40 -16.95
N TYR A 104 3.50 -10.34 -17.69
CA TYR A 104 2.79 -11.50 -17.12
C TYR A 104 3.68 -12.73 -16.92
N ASP A 105 4.94 -12.70 -17.34
CA ASP A 105 5.86 -13.82 -17.13
C ASP A 105 6.45 -13.79 -15.72
N THR A 106 5.75 -14.39 -14.77
CA THR A 106 6.15 -14.52 -13.37
C THR A 106 7.02 -15.76 -13.09
N SER A 107 7.43 -16.51 -14.10
CA SER A 107 8.28 -17.70 -13.98
C SER A 107 9.68 -17.37 -13.48
N GLU A 108 10.37 -18.38 -12.94
CA GLU A 108 11.78 -18.30 -12.52
C GLU A 108 12.12 -17.11 -11.61
N SER A 109 11.32 -16.94 -10.54
CA SER A 109 11.59 -15.91 -9.52
C SER A 109 12.68 -16.34 -8.54
N ASP A 110 13.54 -15.40 -8.14
CA ASP A 110 14.55 -15.59 -7.11
C ASP A 110 13.95 -15.42 -5.69
N VAL A 111 12.92 -14.58 -5.56
CA VAL A 111 12.24 -14.27 -4.30
C VAL A 111 10.73 -14.19 -4.54
N ASP A 112 9.97 -14.88 -3.70
CA ASP A 112 8.51 -14.83 -3.72
C ASP A 112 7.99 -14.11 -2.48
N ILE A 113 7.12 -13.10 -2.68
CA ILE A 113 6.53 -12.32 -1.60
C ILE A 113 5.02 -12.26 -1.75
N GLN A 114 4.31 -12.68 -0.71
CA GLN A 114 2.89 -12.44 -0.60
C GLN A 114 2.66 -11.03 -0.04
N ILE A 115 1.83 -10.25 -0.74
CA ILE A 115 1.38 -8.91 -0.35
C ILE A 115 -0.10 -9.00 -0.03
N THR A 116 -0.49 -8.68 1.20
CA THR A 116 -1.89 -8.69 1.61
C THR A 116 -2.33 -7.30 2.04
N GLY A 117 -3.36 -6.75 1.38
CA GLY A 117 -3.97 -5.48 1.75
C GLY A 117 -4.90 -5.65 2.96
N TYR A 118 -4.87 -4.68 3.86
CA TYR A 118 -5.77 -4.50 5.01
C TYR A 118 -6.23 -3.05 5.09
N GLN A 119 -7.31 -2.77 5.72
CA GLN A 119 -7.77 -1.42 6.06
C GLN A 119 -7.03 -0.92 7.32
N TRP A 120 -6.01 -0.06 7.26
CA TRP A 120 -5.35 0.56 6.10
C TRP A 120 -3.86 0.40 6.28
N LYS A 121 -3.31 -0.72 5.83
CA LYS A 121 -1.90 -1.12 5.92
C LYS A 121 -1.60 -2.25 4.96
N TRP A 122 -0.32 -2.53 4.77
CA TRP A 122 0.13 -3.69 3.99
C TRP A 122 0.74 -4.74 4.91
N HIS A 123 0.57 -6.02 4.56
CA HIS A 123 1.28 -7.13 5.18
C HIS A 123 2.14 -7.80 4.11
N TYR A 124 3.41 -7.99 4.44
CA TYR A 124 4.40 -8.64 3.59
C TYR A 124 4.84 -9.94 4.20
N LYS A 125 4.84 -11.02 3.40
CA LYS A 125 5.31 -12.34 3.80
C LYS A 125 6.28 -12.88 2.76
N TYR A 126 7.53 -13.13 3.16
CA TYR A 126 8.57 -13.72 2.33
C TYR A 126 8.40 -15.23 2.34
N LEU A 127 7.93 -15.79 1.23
CA LEU A 127 7.58 -17.21 1.15
C LEU A 127 8.83 -18.08 1.31
N GLY A 128 8.73 -19.12 2.15
CA GLY A 128 9.87 -20.01 2.45
C GLY A 128 10.93 -19.43 3.37
N GLN A 129 10.77 -18.18 3.91
CA GLN A 129 11.78 -17.52 4.71
C GLN A 129 11.41 -17.32 6.20
N ASP A 130 10.18 -17.67 6.60
CA ASP A 130 9.67 -17.42 7.97
C ASP A 130 9.75 -15.93 8.41
N VAL A 131 9.65 -15.01 7.46
CA VAL A 131 9.67 -13.56 7.68
C VAL A 131 8.37 -12.97 7.18
N GLU A 132 7.64 -12.33 8.09
CA GLU A 132 6.43 -11.58 7.75
C GLU A 132 6.25 -10.39 8.70
N PHE A 133 5.68 -9.28 8.22
CA PHE A 133 5.44 -8.10 9.02
C PHE A 133 4.38 -7.18 8.40
N PHE A 134 3.80 -6.33 9.23
CA PHE A 134 2.95 -5.23 8.79
C PHE A 134 3.79 -3.98 8.48
N SER A 135 3.34 -3.24 7.49
CA SER A 135 3.87 -1.95 7.07
C SER A 135 2.77 -0.91 7.24
N ASN A 136 2.96 0.02 8.17
CA ASN A 136 1.99 1.04 8.53
C ASN A 136 2.51 2.41 8.15
N LEU A 137 1.60 3.37 7.95
CA LEU A 137 1.97 4.79 7.80
C LEU A 137 2.76 5.27 9.01
N SER A 138 3.90 5.92 8.77
CA SER A 138 4.75 6.51 9.81
C SER A 138 4.68 8.03 9.88
N THR A 139 3.86 8.68 9.04
CA THR A 139 3.67 10.14 9.08
C THR A 139 3.12 10.57 10.44
N PRO A 140 3.78 11.50 11.16
CA PRO A 140 3.34 11.97 12.47
C PRO A 140 1.93 12.55 12.46
N ALA A 141 1.16 12.28 13.52
CA ALA A 141 -0.23 12.74 13.65
C ALA A 141 -0.35 14.26 13.57
N GLU A 142 0.64 14.99 14.10
CA GLU A 142 0.68 16.45 14.09
C GLU A 142 0.73 17.00 12.65
N GLN A 143 1.44 16.31 11.74
CA GLN A 143 1.46 16.68 10.32
C GLN A 143 0.10 16.38 9.65
N MET A 144 -0.51 15.25 9.97
CA MET A 144 -1.82 14.87 9.44
C MET A 144 -2.94 15.82 9.90
N HIS A 145 -2.86 16.33 11.12
CA HIS A 145 -3.83 17.28 11.69
C HIS A 145 -3.48 18.76 11.43
N ASN A 146 -2.48 19.05 10.57
CA ASN A 146 -2.01 20.38 10.26
C ASN A 146 -1.50 21.19 11.49
N GLN A 147 -0.97 20.49 12.48
CA GLN A 147 -0.37 21.06 13.70
C GLN A 147 1.16 21.23 13.56
N ALA A 148 1.76 20.58 12.56
CA ALA A 148 3.17 20.72 12.19
C ALA A 148 3.33 20.84 10.66
N PRO A 149 4.43 21.42 10.16
CA PRO A 149 4.74 21.46 8.74
C PRO A 149 4.83 20.06 8.15
N LYS A 150 4.30 19.88 6.93
CA LYS A 150 4.37 18.60 6.21
C LYS A 150 5.80 18.36 5.70
N GLY A 151 6.33 17.16 5.92
CA GLY A 151 7.61 16.73 5.37
C GLY A 151 7.55 16.50 3.86
N GLU A 152 8.73 16.35 3.24
CA GLU A 152 8.87 16.13 1.79
C GLU A 152 8.08 14.90 1.31
N ASN A 153 8.11 13.81 2.06
CA ASN A 153 7.42 12.56 1.75
C ASN A 153 6.13 12.39 2.58
N TYR A 154 5.38 13.47 2.76
CA TYR A 154 4.13 13.46 3.50
C TYR A 154 3.17 12.37 2.98
N LEU A 155 2.70 11.49 3.87
CA LEU A 155 1.87 10.31 3.60
C LEU A 155 2.52 9.26 2.68
N LEU A 156 3.85 9.28 2.49
CA LEU A 156 4.59 8.35 1.65
C LEU A 156 5.71 7.61 2.40
N GLU A 157 5.69 7.63 3.74
CA GLU A 157 6.65 6.92 4.58
C GLU A 157 5.95 5.86 5.43
N VAL A 158 6.66 4.76 5.69
CA VAL A 158 6.18 3.64 6.49
C VAL A 158 7.15 3.31 7.63
N ASP A 159 6.65 2.63 8.65
CA ASP A 159 7.45 2.13 9.78
C ASP A 159 8.36 0.96 9.37
N GLN A 160 7.88 0.09 8.46
CA GLN A 160 8.61 -1.08 7.97
C GLN A 160 8.49 -1.18 6.44
N PRO A 161 9.53 -0.78 5.68
CA PRO A 161 9.53 -0.89 4.22
C PRO A 161 9.64 -2.35 3.77
N LEU A 162 9.13 -2.64 2.57
CA LEU A 162 9.38 -3.89 1.86
C LEU A 162 10.83 -3.90 1.37
N VAL A 163 11.66 -4.81 1.86
CA VAL A 163 13.09 -4.87 1.51
C VAL A 163 13.32 -5.88 0.39
N LEU A 164 13.99 -5.46 -0.68
CA LEU A 164 14.27 -6.31 -1.86
C LEU A 164 15.74 -6.31 -2.23
N PRO A 165 16.27 -7.42 -2.75
CA PRO A 165 17.64 -7.46 -3.30
C PRO A 165 17.67 -6.84 -4.70
N VAL A 166 18.69 -6.02 -4.99
CA VAL A 166 18.94 -5.46 -6.31
C VAL A 166 19.24 -6.59 -7.32
N GLY A 167 18.75 -6.47 -8.54
CA GLY A 167 19.00 -7.37 -9.66
C GLY A 167 18.24 -8.70 -9.63
N ALA A 168 17.61 -9.06 -8.52
CA ALA A 168 16.82 -10.29 -8.42
C ALA A 168 15.43 -10.14 -9.06
N LYS A 169 14.92 -11.21 -9.64
CA LYS A 169 13.52 -11.30 -10.10
C LYS A 169 12.64 -11.63 -8.91
N VAL A 170 11.84 -10.66 -8.48
CA VAL A 170 10.92 -10.80 -7.35
C VAL A 170 9.50 -10.97 -7.86
N ARG A 171 8.84 -12.07 -7.47
CA ARG A 171 7.42 -12.32 -7.75
C ARG A 171 6.59 -11.88 -6.56
N PHE A 172 5.50 -11.18 -6.86
CA PHE A 172 4.49 -10.75 -5.91
C PHE A 172 3.20 -11.54 -6.09
N LEU A 173 2.68 -12.07 -5.00
CA LEU A 173 1.36 -12.70 -4.89
C LEU A 173 0.47 -11.73 -4.11
N VAL A 174 -0.36 -10.98 -4.81
CA VAL A 174 -1.12 -9.85 -4.26
C VAL A 174 -2.56 -10.27 -3.97
N THR A 175 -3.00 -10.09 -2.73
CA THR A 175 -4.35 -10.39 -2.25
C THR A 175 -4.82 -9.40 -1.19
N SER A 176 -6.04 -9.54 -0.70
CA SER A 176 -6.58 -8.73 0.40
C SER A 176 -7.26 -9.60 1.45
N ALA A 177 -7.28 -9.10 2.68
CA ALA A 177 -7.97 -9.72 3.82
C ALA A 177 -9.37 -9.14 4.08
N ASP A 178 -9.74 -8.02 3.46
CA ASP A 178 -10.99 -7.30 3.75
C ASP A 178 -11.68 -6.76 2.50
N VAL A 179 -11.28 -5.60 1.99
CA VAL A 179 -11.84 -4.97 0.78
C VAL A 179 -10.83 -4.99 -0.36
N ILE A 180 -11.21 -4.55 -1.55
CA ILE A 180 -10.26 -4.40 -2.66
C ILE A 180 -9.32 -3.23 -2.34
N HIS A 181 -8.02 -3.46 -2.52
CA HIS A 181 -6.94 -2.48 -2.54
C HIS A 181 -6.18 -2.62 -3.85
N SER A 182 -5.22 -1.74 -4.13
CA SER A 182 -4.30 -1.93 -5.25
C SER A 182 -2.89 -1.52 -4.85
N TRP A 183 -1.94 -2.45 -4.92
CA TRP A 183 -0.53 -2.20 -4.63
C TRP A 183 0.12 -1.57 -5.84
N TRP A 184 0.56 -0.33 -5.71
CA TRP A 184 1.10 0.45 -6.81
C TRP A 184 2.40 1.14 -6.44
N VAL A 185 3.47 0.87 -7.21
CA VAL A 185 4.76 1.57 -7.13
C VAL A 185 5.14 1.99 -8.56
N PRO A 186 4.89 3.26 -8.93
CA PRO A 186 5.08 3.76 -10.29
C PRO A 186 6.48 3.48 -10.87
N ALA A 187 7.52 3.73 -10.08
CA ALA A 187 8.90 3.54 -10.50
C ALA A 187 9.27 2.08 -10.85
N LEU A 188 8.51 1.11 -10.35
CA LEU A 188 8.73 -0.32 -10.62
C LEU A 188 7.86 -0.84 -11.77
N ALA A 189 6.99 0.00 -12.33
CA ALA A 189 5.94 -0.37 -13.29
C ALA A 189 5.02 -1.49 -12.77
N VAL A 190 4.80 -1.56 -11.46
CA VAL A 190 3.89 -2.53 -10.83
C VAL A 190 2.66 -1.82 -10.30
N LYS A 191 1.50 -2.23 -10.81
CA LYS A 191 0.18 -1.91 -10.28
C LYS A 191 -0.65 -3.18 -10.31
N ARG A 192 -1.08 -3.67 -9.14
CA ARG A 192 -1.88 -4.90 -9.03
C ARG A 192 -2.94 -4.77 -7.95
N ASP A 193 -4.16 -5.11 -8.31
CA ASP A 193 -5.28 -5.12 -7.40
C ASP A 193 -5.14 -6.28 -6.41
N ALA A 194 -5.37 -5.96 -5.15
CA ALA A 194 -5.42 -6.89 -4.03
C ALA A 194 -6.89 -7.21 -3.76
N ILE A 195 -7.36 -8.37 -4.26
CA ILE A 195 -8.77 -8.77 -4.24
C ILE A 195 -8.97 -9.86 -3.18
N PRO A 196 -9.96 -9.72 -2.27
CA PRO A 196 -10.27 -10.76 -1.29
C PRO A 196 -10.58 -12.11 -1.94
N GLY A 197 -9.94 -13.17 -1.44
CA GLY A 197 -10.15 -14.55 -1.93
C GLY A 197 -9.51 -14.84 -3.30
N PHE A 198 -8.71 -13.93 -3.84
CA PHE A 198 -8.03 -14.08 -5.12
C PHE A 198 -6.55 -13.67 -5.02
N PHE A 199 -5.67 -14.35 -5.75
CA PHE A 199 -4.26 -13.97 -5.88
C PHE A 199 -3.99 -13.45 -7.29
N ASN A 200 -3.59 -12.20 -7.38
CA ASN A 200 -3.01 -11.60 -8.57
C ASN A 200 -1.49 -11.74 -8.52
N GLU A 201 -0.86 -11.99 -9.67
CA GLU A 201 0.59 -12.07 -9.75
C GLU A 201 1.18 -10.86 -10.49
N ALA A 202 2.35 -10.44 -10.04
CA ALA A 202 3.21 -9.48 -10.72
C ALA A 202 4.67 -9.84 -10.43
N TRP A 203 5.59 -9.24 -11.18
CA TRP A 203 7.02 -9.37 -10.90
C TRP A 203 7.74 -8.05 -11.14
N THR A 204 8.92 -7.93 -10.56
CA THR A 204 9.83 -6.81 -10.80
C THR A 204 11.28 -7.28 -10.73
N ARG A 205 12.16 -6.57 -11.42
CA ARG A 205 13.62 -6.67 -11.27
C ARG A 205 14.16 -5.25 -11.25
N ILE A 206 14.78 -4.86 -10.16
CA ILE A 206 15.19 -3.48 -9.92
C ILE A 206 16.68 -3.38 -10.02
N ASP A 207 17.18 -2.52 -10.90
CA ASP A 207 18.61 -2.47 -11.27
C ASP A 207 19.47 -1.61 -10.33
N LYS A 208 18.84 -0.76 -9.51
CA LYS A 208 19.55 0.19 -8.64
C LYS A 208 19.03 0.14 -7.21
N PRO A 209 19.90 0.09 -6.19
CA PRO A 209 19.51 0.28 -4.81
C PRO A 209 18.87 1.66 -4.60
N GLY A 210 17.92 1.74 -3.65
CA GLY A 210 17.23 2.98 -3.32
C GLY A 210 15.85 2.76 -2.73
N LEU A 211 15.20 3.87 -2.35
CA LEU A 211 13.84 3.87 -1.83
C LEU A 211 12.85 4.25 -2.93
N TYR A 212 11.92 3.35 -3.19
CA TYR A 212 10.87 3.53 -4.18
C TYR A 212 9.51 3.62 -3.48
N ARG A 213 8.77 4.68 -3.77
CA ARG A 213 7.51 4.99 -3.09
C ARG A 213 6.31 4.73 -3.97
N GLY A 214 5.24 4.32 -3.31
CA GLY A 214 3.97 4.02 -3.94
C GLY A 214 2.81 4.24 -2.98
N GLN A 215 1.61 3.88 -3.45
CA GLN A 215 0.36 4.12 -2.73
C GLN A 215 -0.64 3.01 -3.02
N CYS A 216 -1.66 2.91 -2.19
CA CYS A 216 -2.89 2.21 -2.57
C CYS A 216 -3.57 2.99 -3.70
N SER A 217 -3.92 2.33 -4.79
CA SER A 217 -4.52 2.96 -5.98
C SER A 217 -5.94 2.45 -6.31
N GLU A 218 -6.59 1.75 -5.36
CA GLU A 218 -8.01 1.37 -5.41
C GLU A 218 -8.73 1.86 -4.15
N LEU A 219 -9.87 2.55 -4.30
CA LEU A 219 -10.59 3.15 -3.19
C LEU A 219 -11.06 2.08 -2.20
N CYS A 220 -10.45 2.05 -1.02
CA CYS A 220 -10.62 1.03 0.00
C CYS A 220 -11.25 1.52 1.33
N GLY A 221 -11.82 2.72 1.34
CA GLY A 221 -12.50 3.31 2.50
C GLY A 221 -11.92 4.65 2.96
N LYS A 222 -12.21 5.05 4.20
CA LYS A 222 -11.93 6.41 4.70
C LYS A 222 -10.45 6.79 4.73
N ASP A 223 -9.57 5.84 5.03
CA ASP A 223 -8.13 6.07 5.15
C ASP A 223 -7.35 5.54 3.94
N HIS A 224 -8.00 5.48 2.77
CA HIS A 224 -7.39 5.03 1.50
C HIS A 224 -6.05 5.72 1.18
N GLY A 225 -5.93 7.01 1.40
CA GLY A 225 -4.69 7.78 1.20
C GLY A 225 -3.64 7.61 2.30
N PHE A 226 -3.91 6.81 3.35
CA PHE A 226 -3.08 6.67 4.54
C PHE A 226 -2.43 5.28 4.64
N MET A 227 -2.31 4.56 3.52
CA MET A 227 -1.62 3.26 3.42
C MET A 227 -0.61 3.26 2.27
N PRO A 228 0.50 4.00 2.43
CA PRO A 228 1.54 4.07 1.42
C PRO A 228 2.32 2.77 1.28
N VAL A 229 3.15 2.72 0.24
CA VAL A 229 4.11 1.67 -0.03
C VAL A 229 5.51 2.28 -0.07
N VAL A 230 6.46 1.68 0.64
CA VAL A 230 7.89 1.97 0.48
C VAL A 230 8.62 0.67 0.20
N VAL A 231 9.37 0.63 -0.88
CA VAL A 231 10.25 -0.47 -1.27
C VAL A 231 11.69 -0.02 -1.07
N ASP A 232 12.42 -0.70 -0.19
CA ASP A 232 13.83 -0.46 0.11
C ASP A 232 14.67 -1.52 -0.62
N VAL A 233 15.28 -1.11 -1.73
CA VAL A 233 16.10 -1.99 -2.55
C VAL A 233 17.55 -1.89 -2.09
N ARG A 234 18.10 -3.02 -1.64
CA ARG A 234 19.43 -3.11 -1.07
C ARG A 234 20.38 -3.91 -1.94
N THR A 235 21.67 -3.75 -1.69
CA THR A 235 22.67 -4.69 -2.24
C THR A 235 22.35 -6.11 -1.76
N LYS A 236 22.82 -7.13 -2.48
CA LYS A 236 22.58 -8.51 -2.04
C LYS A 236 23.11 -8.77 -0.63
N ALA A 237 24.27 -8.24 -0.28
CA ALA A 237 24.88 -8.41 1.05
C ALA A 237 24.03 -7.77 2.16
N ASP A 238 23.53 -6.54 1.95
CA ASP A 238 22.70 -5.84 2.93
C ASP A 238 21.31 -6.49 3.04
N TYR A 239 20.77 -7.01 1.94
CA TYR A 239 19.53 -7.79 1.96
C TYR A 239 19.69 -9.10 2.75
N ASP A 240 20.78 -9.85 2.50
CA ASP A 240 21.05 -11.11 3.17
C ASP A 240 21.23 -10.90 4.70
N SER A 241 21.93 -9.82 5.09
CA SER A 241 22.08 -9.43 6.50
C SER A 241 20.74 -9.08 7.13
N TRP A 242 19.93 -8.23 6.50
CA TRP A 242 18.59 -7.88 6.95
C TRP A 242 17.69 -9.11 7.09
N LEU A 243 17.74 -10.02 6.11
CA LEU A 243 16.93 -11.24 6.13
C LEU A 243 17.35 -12.17 7.28
N ALA A 244 18.66 -12.27 7.54
CA ALA A 244 19.18 -13.05 8.67
C ALA A 244 18.71 -12.48 10.02
N ASP A 245 18.75 -11.15 10.19
CA ASP A 245 18.29 -10.47 11.40
C ASP A 245 16.78 -10.70 11.61
N ARG A 246 15.96 -10.60 10.55
CA ARG A 246 14.53 -10.87 10.62
C ARG A 246 14.20 -12.33 10.94
N LYS A 247 14.96 -13.28 10.39
CA LYS A 247 14.84 -14.71 10.75
C LYS A 247 15.19 -14.96 12.21
N ALA A 248 16.23 -14.33 12.73
CA ALA A 248 16.60 -14.43 14.13
C ALA A 248 15.51 -13.86 15.06
N GLU A 249 14.91 -12.72 14.68
CA GLU A 249 13.79 -12.12 15.39
C GLU A 249 12.57 -13.05 15.40
N SER A 250 12.22 -13.62 14.23
CA SER A 250 11.12 -14.60 14.12
C SER A 250 11.37 -15.87 14.95
N ALA A 251 12.60 -16.39 14.93
CA ALA A 251 12.98 -17.55 15.74
C ALA A 251 12.86 -17.27 17.23
N LYS A 252 13.33 -16.09 17.67
CA LYS A 252 13.18 -15.64 19.07
C LYS A 252 11.72 -15.49 19.47
N LEU A 253 10.86 -14.99 18.57
CA LEU A 253 9.43 -14.88 18.85
C LEU A 253 8.77 -16.26 18.99
N LYS A 254 9.14 -17.24 18.13
CA LYS A 254 8.68 -18.63 18.24
C LYS A 254 9.14 -19.28 19.57
N GLU A 255 10.40 -19.02 19.99
CA GLU A 255 10.92 -19.47 21.28
C GLU A 255 10.11 -18.87 22.44
N LEU A 256 9.88 -17.56 22.44
CA LEU A 256 9.07 -16.87 23.44
C LEU A 256 7.63 -17.40 23.49
N THR A 257 7.05 -17.77 22.35
CA THR A 257 5.70 -18.34 22.27
C THR A 257 5.65 -19.75 22.88
N SER A 258 6.73 -20.53 22.76
CA SER A 258 6.82 -21.87 23.35
C SER A 258 7.26 -21.91 24.82
N LYS A 259 7.88 -20.82 25.32
CA LYS A 259 8.34 -20.68 26.70
C LYS A 259 7.19 -20.86 27.70
N GLU A 260 7.45 -21.49 28.83
CA GLU A 260 6.56 -21.47 29.97
C GLU A 260 6.75 -20.15 30.73
N TRP A 261 5.67 -19.38 30.80
CA TRP A 261 5.66 -18.04 31.45
C TRP A 261 5.05 -18.12 32.82
N THR A 262 5.58 -17.32 33.74
CA THR A 262 4.93 -17.05 35.04
C THR A 262 3.94 -15.90 34.92
N LEU A 263 3.00 -15.81 35.85
CA LEU A 263 2.04 -14.71 35.96
C LEU A 263 2.73 -13.34 36.00
N ASP A 264 3.78 -13.22 36.81
CA ASP A 264 4.47 -11.94 36.99
C ASP A 264 5.28 -11.52 35.76
N GLU A 265 5.93 -12.46 35.06
CA GLU A 265 6.59 -12.17 33.78
C GLU A 265 5.61 -11.67 32.73
N LEU A 266 4.43 -12.29 32.63
CA LEU A 266 3.39 -11.84 31.65
C LEU A 266 2.81 -10.49 32.07
N LYS A 267 2.61 -10.23 33.37
CA LYS A 267 2.15 -8.92 33.85
C LYS A 267 3.15 -7.81 33.54
N GLU A 268 4.44 -8.03 33.81
CA GLU A 268 5.48 -7.03 33.50
C GLU A 268 5.56 -6.73 32.01
N ARG A 269 5.48 -7.75 31.14
CA ARG A 269 5.45 -7.56 29.70
C ARG A 269 4.16 -6.89 29.26
N GLY A 270 3.02 -7.31 29.82
CA GLY A 270 1.70 -6.79 29.50
C GLY A 270 1.53 -5.32 29.85
N ASP A 271 2.15 -4.87 30.95
CA ASP A 271 2.20 -3.46 31.30
C ASP A 271 2.85 -2.62 30.18
N LYS A 272 3.99 -3.06 29.66
CA LYS A 272 4.68 -2.39 28.55
C LYS A 272 3.81 -2.36 27.29
N VAL A 273 3.19 -3.48 26.93
CA VAL A 273 2.29 -3.56 25.75
C VAL A 273 1.06 -2.67 25.94
N TYR A 274 0.49 -2.66 27.14
CA TYR A 274 -0.66 -1.81 27.45
C TYR A 274 -0.35 -0.33 27.24
N HIS A 275 0.76 0.15 27.79
CA HIS A 275 1.18 1.55 27.69
C HIS A 275 1.61 1.98 26.29
N THR A 276 1.94 1.05 25.40
CA THR A 276 2.27 1.37 23.99
C THR A 276 1.07 1.28 23.05
N THR A 277 0.10 0.41 23.35
CA THR A 277 -0.94 0.04 22.37
C THR A 277 -2.35 0.37 22.83
N CYS A 278 -2.67 0.25 24.12
CA CYS A 278 -4.04 0.30 24.63
C CYS A 278 -4.37 1.62 25.36
N VAL A 279 -3.35 2.25 25.95
CA VAL A 279 -3.49 3.43 26.81
C VAL A 279 -4.18 4.61 26.16
N ALA A 280 -3.96 4.80 24.86
CA ALA A 280 -4.56 5.93 24.09
C ALA A 280 -6.10 5.97 24.19
N CYS A 281 -6.74 4.81 24.23
CA CYS A 281 -8.18 4.68 24.35
C CYS A 281 -8.64 4.35 25.78
N HIS A 282 -7.92 3.43 26.46
CA HIS A 282 -8.35 2.92 27.76
C HIS A 282 -7.75 3.65 28.96
N GLN A 283 -6.86 4.63 28.73
CA GLN A 283 -6.18 5.47 29.74
C GLN A 283 -5.27 4.69 30.68
N ALA A 284 -4.33 5.38 31.35
CA ALA A 284 -3.25 4.75 32.12
C ALA A 284 -3.73 3.79 33.26
N GLU A 285 -4.86 4.13 33.89
CA GLU A 285 -5.43 3.34 35.00
C GLU A 285 -6.59 2.43 34.53
N GLY A 286 -6.71 2.18 33.22
CA GLY A 286 -7.76 1.35 32.68
C GLY A 286 -9.19 1.91 32.86
N GLN A 287 -9.32 3.18 33.20
CA GLN A 287 -10.62 3.83 33.47
C GLN A 287 -11.42 4.16 32.22
N GLY A 288 -10.75 4.19 31.04
CA GLY A 288 -11.39 4.56 29.77
C GLY A 288 -11.85 6.01 29.70
N LEU A 289 -12.64 6.31 28.66
CA LEU A 289 -13.31 7.60 28.42
C LEU A 289 -14.77 7.34 28.01
N PRO A 290 -15.67 7.01 28.95
CA PRO A 290 -17.09 6.77 28.63
C PRO A 290 -17.76 8.00 28.01
N PRO A 291 -18.72 7.84 27.09
CA PRO A 291 -19.25 6.56 26.57
C PRO A 291 -18.41 5.95 25.42
N MET A 292 -17.38 6.65 24.93
CA MET A 292 -16.66 6.29 23.69
C MET A 292 -15.72 5.10 23.90
N PHE A 293 -14.92 5.12 24.97
CA PHE A 293 -13.98 4.05 25.31
C PHE A 293 -14.31 3.49 26.69
N PRO A 294 -14.72 2.21 26.79
CA PRO A 294 -15.17 1.64 28.05
C PRO A 294 -13.99 1.46 29.02
N SER A 295 -14.30 1.52 30.33
CA SER A 295 -13.36 1.13 31.37
C SER A 295 -13.01 -0.35 31.27
N LEU A 296 -11.74 -0.69 31.47
CA LEU A 296 -11.25 -2.06 31.68
C LEU A 296 -11.24 -2.43 33.16
N LYS A 297 -11.02 -1.42 34.02
CA LYS A 297 -11.09 -1.56 35.48
C LYS A 297 -12.48 -1.99 35.92
N GLY A 298 -12.61 -3.17 36.50
CA GLY A 298 -13.88 -3.73 36.95
C GLY A 298 -14.85 -4.14 35.86
N SER A 299 -14.41 -4.15 34.59
CA SER A 299 -15.32 -4.48 33.46
C SER A 299 -15.67 -5.96 33.46
N LYS A 300 -16.93 -6.26 33.04
CA LYS A 300 -17.40 -7.65 32.92
C LYS A 300 -16.59 -8.49 31.93
N ILE A 301 -15.98 -7.87 30.93
CA ILE A 301 -15.12 -8.56 29.97
C ILE A 301 -13.75 -8.86 30.60
N ALA A 302 -13.07 -7.83 31.16
CA ALA A 302 -11.73 -8.01 31.74
C ALA A 302 -11.73 -8.90 33.00
N THR A 303 -12.82 -8.97 33.74
CA THR A 303 -12.96 -9.78 34.95
C THR A 303 -13.81 -11.06 34.78
N GLY A 304 -14.39 -11.27 33.61
CA GLY A 304 -15.18 -12.45 33.26
C GLY A 304 -14.32 -13.66 32.84
N PRO A 305 -14.88 -14.59 32.03
CA PRO A 305 -14.12 -15.71 31.45
C PRO A 305 -12.91 -15.19 30.66
N LYS A 306 -11.77 -15.86 30.79
CA LYS A 306 -10.54 -15.39 30.15
C LYS A 306 -10.62 -15.52 28.62
N GLU A 307 -11.35 -16.51 28.14
CA GLU A 307 -11.60 -16.75 26.73
C GLU A 307 -12.35 -15.57 26.09
N ASP A 308 -13.35 -15.01 26.77
CA ASP A 308 -14.13 -13.86 26.29
C ASP A 308 -13.27 -12.60 26.18
N HIS A 309 -12.36 -12.40 27.16
CA HIS A 309 -11.42 -11.28 27.13
C HIS A 309 -10.38 -11.47 26.02
N LEU A 310 -9.77 -12.64 25.93
CA LEU A 310 -8.85 -12.98 24.84
C LEU A 310 -9.50 -12.79 23.47
N HIS A 311 -10.71 -13.29 23.28
CA HIS A 311 -11.49 -13.13 22.06
C HIS A 311 -11.73 -11.65 21.72
N ARG A 312 -12.05 -10.82 22.74
CA ARG A 312 -12.25 -9.39 22.59
C ARG A 312 -11.00 -8.67 22.09
N VAL A 313 -9.85 -8.96 22.66
CA VAL A 313 -8.58 -8.36 22.25
C VAL A 313 -8.17 -8.89 20.88
N PHE A 314 -8.31 -10.18 20.65
CA PHE A 314 -7.89 -10.82 19.42
C PHE A 314 -8.70 -10.38 18.20
N PHE A 315 -10.04 -10.42 18.27
CA PHE A 315 -10.95 -10.09 17.17
C PHE A 315 -11.48 -8.65 17.17
N GLY A 316 -11.22 -7.90 18.22
CA GLY A 316 -11.79 -6.56 18.40
C GLY A 316 -13.30 -6.58 18.63
N LYS A 317 -13.98 -5.49 18.32
CA LYS A 317 -15.44 -5.37 18.34
C LYS A 317 -15.92 -4.70 17.07
N PRO A 318 -16.56 -5.45 16.15
CA PRO A 318 -17.10 -4.89 14.92
C PRO A 318 -18.01 -3.68 15.17
N GLY A 319 -17.91 -2.67 14.30
CA GLY A 319 -18.69 -1.42 14.40
C GLY A 319 -18.23 -0.46 15.51
N THR A 320 -17.05 -0.69 16.12
CA THR A 320 -16.48 0.20 17.13
C THR A 320 -15.01 0.50 16.83
N ALA A 321 -14.40 1.42 17.61
CA ALA A 321 -12.97 1.73 17.51
C ALA A 321 -12.04 0.63 18.08
N MET A 322 -12.57 -0.42 18.73
CA MET A 322 -11.77 -1.53 19.23
C MET A 322 -11.29 -2.42 18.10
N ALA A 323 -10.07 -2.21 17.67
CA ALA A 323 -9.44 -2.96 16.58
C ALA A 323 -9.21 -4.44 16.94
N ALA A 324 -9.08 -5.29 15.92
CA ALA A 324 -8.62 -6.67 16.07
C ALA A 324 -7.09 -6.68 16.20
N PHE A 325 -6.58 -7.08 17.38
CA PHE A 325 -5.13 -7.12 17.64
C PHE A 325 -4.48 -8.47 17.29
N GLY A 326 -5.28 -9.51 16.99
CA GLY A 326 -4.77 -10.86 16.67
C GLY A 326 -3.81 -10.93 15.49
N LYS A 327 -3.88 -9.93 14.56
CA LYS A 327 -2.98 -9.81 13.42
C LYS A 327 -1.96 -8.67 13.58
N GLN A 328 -1.97 -7.95 14.71
CA GLN A 328 -1.15 -6.76 14.95
C GLN A 328 -0.10 -6.95 16.04
N LEU A 329 -0.41 -7.78 17.04
CA LEU A 329 0.47 -8.12 18.15
C LEU A 329 0.91 -9.58 18.07
N SER A 330 2.08 -9.87 18.62
CA SER A 330 2.54 -11.24 18.76
C SER A 330 1.67 -12.03 19.75
N GLU A 331 1.71 -13.35 19.65
CA GLU A 331 1.00 -14.25 20.58
C GLU A 331 1.41 -13.98 22.02
N VAL A 332 2.70 -13.68 22.24
CA VAL A 332 3.23 -13.35 23.56
C VAL A 332 2.70 -12.00 24.06
N ASP A 333 2.61 -11.00 23.19
CA ASP A 333 2.13 -9.66 23.58
C ASP A 333 0.64 -9.67 23.87
N ILE A 334 -0.16 -10.41 23.09
CA ILE A 334 -1.60 -10.59 23.37
C ILE A 334 -1.80 -11.32 24.70
N ALA A 335 -1.09 -12.42 24.91
CA ALA A 335 -1.15 -13.16 26.18
C ALA A 335 -0.77 -12.28 27.36
N ALA A 336 0.29 -11.50 27.21
CA ALA A 336 0.81 -10.61 28.24
C ALA A 336 -0.17 -9.48 28.54
N VAL A 337 -0.69 -8.76 27.54
CA VAL A 337 -1.60 -7.64 27.78
C VAL A 337 -2.93 -8.08 28.38
N VAL A 338 -3.51 -9.17 27.88
CA VAL A 338 -4.75 -9.74 28.48
C VAL A 338 -4.51 -10.15 29.92
N THR A 339 -3.38 -10.82 30.22
CA THR A 339 -3.00 -11.18 31.57
C THR A 339 -2.83 -9.94 32.48
N TYR A 340 -2.17 -8.89 31.98
CA TYR A 340 -2.01 -7.64 32.71
C TYR A 340 -3.37 -6.99 33.03
N GLU A 341 -4.23 -6.78 32.04
CA GLU A 341 -5.54 -6.15 32.20
C GLU A 341 -6.45 -6.92 33.16
N ARG A 342 -6.31 -8.24 33.26
CA ARG A 342 -7.05 -9.09 34.20
C ARG A 342 -6.55 -8.97 35.64
N ASN A 343 -5.32 -8.49 35.82
CA ASN A 343 -4.66 -8.45 37.16
C ASN A 343 -4.25 -7.04 37.63
N ALA A 344 -4.44 -6.01 36.76
CA ALA A 344 -4.15 -4.62 37.08
C ALA A 344 -5.36 -3.88 37.66
N TRP A 345 -5.12 -2.72 38.24
CA TRP A 345 -6.12 -1.72 38.69
C TRP A 345 -7.18 -2.27 39.65
N GLY A 346 -6.89 -3.38 40.34
CA GLY A 346 -7.81 -4.03 41.26
C GLY A 346 -8.69 -5.13 40.65
N ASN A 347 -8.49 -5.50 39.39
CA ASN A 347 -9.19 -6.64 38.77
C ASN A 347 -8.84 -7.98 39.40
N ASN A 348 -7.57 -8.18 39.80
CA ASN A 348 -7.04 -9.25 40.69
C ASN A 348 -7.60 -10.66 40.37
N LYS A 349 -7.66 -11.09 39.12
CA LYS A 349 -8.19 -12.42 38.75
C LYS A 349 -7.26 -13.57 39.14
N GLY A 350 -5.94 -13.32 39.26
CA GLY A 350 -4.95 -14.31 39.58
C GLY A 350 -4.70 -15.37 38.51
N ASP A 351 -5.37 -15.24 37.35
CA ASP A 351 -5.21 -16.11 36.19
C ASP A 351 -4.35 -15.47 35.11
N MET A 352 -3.91 -16.26 34.15
CA MET A 352 -3.14 -15.81 33.02
C MET A 352 -3.64 -16.44 31.72
N VAL A 353 -3.42 -15.74 30.60
CA VAL A 353 -3.50 -16.26 29.25
C VAL A 353 -2.09 -16.60 28.78
N THR A 354 -1.89 -17.79 28.26
CA THR A 354 -0.57 -18.22 27.78
C THR A 354 -0.42 -17.92 26.27
N PRO A 355 0.81 -17.70 25.76
CA PRO A 355 1.06 -17.55 24.35
C PRO A 355 0.59 -18.76 23.51
N LYS A 356 0.63 -19.96 24.08
CA LYS A 356 0.12 -21.17 23.43
C LYS A 356 -1.40 -21.14 23.21
N GLU A 357 -2.17 -20.59 24.16
CA GLU A 357 -3.63 -20.39 24.00
C GLU A 357 -3.93 -19.39 22.87
N VAL A 358 -3.15 -18.31 22.78
CA VAL A 358 -3.29 -17.32 21.71
C VAL A 358 -2.95 -17.96 20.34
N LEU A 359 -1.87 -18.74 20.28
CA LEU A 359 -1.47 -19.46 19.06
C LEU A 359 -2.54 -20.45 18.61
N ALA A 360 -3.14 -21.19 19.53
CA ALA A 360 -4.23 -22.13 19.23
C ALA A 360 -5.46 -21.39 18.67
N LEU A 361 -5.81 -20.22 19.21
CA LEU A 361 -6.89 -19.37 18.70
C LEU A 361 -6.59 -18.87 17.28
N LYS A 362 -5.35 -18.43 17.03
CA LYS A 362 -4.89 -17.98 15.71
C LYS A 362 -4.95 -19.07 14.67
N GLN A 363 -4.54 -20.30 15.02
CA GLN A 363 -4.59 -21.48 14.13
C GLN A 363 -6.02 -21.88 13.80
N ALA A 364 -6.93 -21.85 14.78
CA ALA A 364 -8.34 -22.14 14.58
C ALA A 364 -9.04 -21.12 13.66
N GLU A 365 -8.58 -19.88 13.60
CA GLU A 365 -9.06 -18.87 12.65
C GLU A 365 -8.52 -19.13 11.24
N GLY A 366 -7.24 -19.47 11.11
CA GLY A 366 -6.60 -19.71 9.79
C GLY A 366 -7.09 -20.97 9.07
N SER A 367 -7.88 -21.83 9.76
CA SER A 367 -8.48 -23.05 9.20
C SER A 367 -9.94 -22.86 8.77
N LYS A 368 -10.52 -21.67 8.93
CA LYS A 368 -11.86 -21.29 8.44
C LYS A 368 -11.77 -20.49 7.15
#